data_e8bab625b647b47fedf7036072930e8d
#
_entry.id   e8bab625b647b47fedf7036072930e8d
#
_cell.length_a   1.000
_cell.length_b   1.000
_cell.length_c   1.000
_cell.angle_alpha   90.00
_cell.angle_beta   90.00
_cell.angle_gamma   90.00
#
_symmetry.space_group_name_H-M   'P 1'
#
loop_
_entity.id
_entity.type
_entity.pdbx_description
1 polymer ?
#
loop_
_entity_poly.entity_id
_entity_poly.type
_entity_poly.pdbx_seq_one_letter_code
_entity_poly.pdbx_strand_id
1 'polypeptide(L)'
;MILYFCGMRIDIITIFPDFFNHFFEYSILKRAQEKKKIEIKIHNLRDYSTNKQKSVDDYQFGGGAGMVMNIQPIDDLILKLKEVRKYEDVIYMTPDGEKLNQQTCNTLSTYKNLIIICGHYKGIDERARELHITKEISIGDFVLTGGEAAAGILTDAVVRLIPGIINDETSALSDSFQDNLLAPPIYTRPFNYKGMEVPEVLLSGNEKLIAEWREEQAIKRTEKRRPDLLE
;
A
#
# COMPACT_ATOMS: atom_id res chain seq x y z
N MET A 1 -13.37 29.87 -4.12
CA MET A 1 -14.19 28.64 -3.94
C MET A 1 -13.21 27.48 -3.83
N ILE A 2 -12.92 27.01 -2.64
CA ILE A 2 -12.04 25.86 -2.42
C ILE A 2 -12.88 24.63 -2.83
N LEU A 3 -12.57 24.04 -3.98
CA LEU A 3 -13.13 22.75 -4.37
C LEU A 3 -12.61 21.72 -3.36
N TYR A 4 -13.46 21.30 -2.43
CA TYR A 4 -13.15 20.19 -1.55
C TYR A 4 -13.00 18.93 -2.41
N PHE A 5 -11.78 18.41 -2.45
CA PHE A 5 -11.50 17.12 -3.04
C PHE A 5 -12.23 16.05 -2.22
N CYS A 6 -13.15 15.32 -2.85
CA CYS A 6 -14.04 14.34 -2.17
C CYS A 6 -13.44 12.93 -2.15
N GLY A 7 -12.24 12.74 -2.70
CA GLY A 7 -11.54 11.46 -2.76
C GLY A 7 -10.52 11.28 -1.63
N MET A 8 -9.79 10.14 -1.67
CA MET A 8 -8.70 9.86 -0.76
C MET A 8 -7.45 10.66 -1.13
N ARG A 9 -6.81 11.29 -0.16
CA ARG A 9 -5.52 11.98 -0.31
C ARG A 9 -4.41 11.17 0.33
N ILE A 10 -3.32 10.94 -0.41
CA ILE A 10 -2.10 10.28 0.06
C ILE A 10 -0.92 11.24 -0.16
N ASP A 11 -0.29 11.64 0.93
CA ASP A 11 0.92 12.47 0.93
C ASP A 11 2.12 11.59 1.25
N ILE A 12 3.03 11.40 0.29
CA ILE A 12 4.22 10.55 0.42
C ILE A 12 5.44 11.44 0.66
N ILE A 13 6.11 11.23 1.78
CA ILE A 13 7.34 11.93 2.16
C ILE A 13 8.53 11.07 1.79
N THR A 14 9.44 11.59 0.98
CA THR A 14 10.63 10.87 0.48
C THR A 14 11.81 11.81 0.27
N ILE A 15 13.02 11.27 0.21
CA ILE A 15 14.23 11.98 -0.23
C ILE A 15 14.55 11.75 -1.71
N PHE A 16 13.78 10.87 -2.38
CA PHE A 16 13.90 10.54 -3.80
C PHE A 16 12.55 10.66 -4.53
N PRO A 17 12.01 11.89 -4.70
CA PRO A 17 10.70 12.10 -5.32
C PRO A 17 10.62 11.54 -6.75
N ASP A 18 11.71 11.54 -7.48
CA ASP A 18 11.78 11.05 -8.87
C ASP A 18 11.50 9.54 -9.00
N PHE A 19 11.64 8.78 -7.92
CA PHE A 19 11.24 7.37 -7.89
C PHE A 19 9.78 7.18 -8.33
N PHE A 20 8.92 8.12 -7.99
CA PHE A 20 7.49 8.04 -8.25
C PHE A 20 7.04 8.64 -9.58
N ASN A 21 7.94 9.27 -10.36
CA ASN A 21 7.59 10.02 -11.57
C ASN A 21 6.70 9.25 -12.55
N HIS A 22 6.83 7.93 -12.61
CA HIS A 22 5.99 7.10 -13.47
C HIS A 22 5.23 6.01 -12.70
N PHE A 23 5.54 5.79 -11.43
CA PHE A 23 4.96 4.68 -10.66
C PHE A 23 3.42 4.76 -10.58
N PHE A 24 2.88 5.96 -10.40
CA PHE A 24 1.44 6.20 -10.26
C PHE A 24 0.74 6.61 -11.56
N GLU A 25 1.45 6.62 -12.69
CA GLU A 25 0.94 7.03 -13.99
C GLU A 25 0.42 5.87 -14.86
N TYR A 26 0.30 4.67 -14.31
CA TYR A 26 -0.13 3.49 -15.06
C TYR A 26 -1.44 2.92 -14.54
N SER A 27 -2.18 2.27 -15.47
CA SER A 27 -3.31 1.39 -15.21
C SER A 27 -4.34 1.97 -14.22
N ILE A 28 -4.63 1.26 -13.15
CA ILE A 28 -5.67 1.57 -12.17
C ILE A 28 -5.35 2.85 -11.40
N LEU A 29 -4.10 3.05 -10.97
CA LEU A 29 -3.68 4.21 -10.20
C LEU A 29 -3.82 5.52 -11.00
N LYS A 30 -3.45 5.51 -12.29
CA LYS A 30 -3.66 6.64 -13.18
C LYS A 30 -5.14 6.97 -13.32
N ARG A 31 -5.96 5.98 -13.66
CA ARG A 31 -7.42 6.16 -13.82
C ARG A 31 -8.10 6.66 -12.55
N ALA A 32 -7.65 6.20 -11.38
CA ALA A 32 -8.17 6.64 -10.09
C ALA A 32 -7.91 8.14 -9.85
N GLN A 33 -6.73 8.63 -10.22
CA GLN A 33 -6.38 10.05 -10.16
C GLN A 33 -7.17 10.87 -11.19
N GLU A 34 -7.26 10.41 -12.44
CA GLU A 34 -8.05 11.05 -13.50
C GLU A 34 -9.54 11.17 -13.12
N LYS A 35 -10.10 10.14 -12.51
CA LYS A 35 -11.47 10.13 -11.97
C LYS A 35 -11.62 10.95 -10.69
N LYS A 36 -10.57 11.56 -10.18
CA LYS A 36 -10.54 12.32 -8.91
C LYS A 36 -11.05 11.50 -7.71
N LYS A 37 -10.83 10.19 -7.71
CA LYS A 37 -11.10 9.31 -6.59
C LYS A 37 -9.97 9.34 -5.57
N ILE A 38 -8.76 9.58 -6.04
CA ILE A 38 -7.57 9.75 -5.19
C ILE A 38 -6.75 10.96 -5.67
N GLU A 39 -5.98 11.50 -4.75
CA GLU A 39 -4.93 12.48 -5.02
C GLU A 39 -3.66 12.03 -4.32
N ILE A 40 -2.59 11.78 -5.09
CA ILE A 40 -1.27 11.43 -4.55
C ILE A 40 -0.35 12.63 -4.71
N LYS A 41 0.29 13.04 -3.61
CA LYS A 41 1.31 14.11 -3.62
C LYS A 41 2.61 13.60 -3.05
N ILE A 42 3.67 13.86 -3.79
CA ILE A 42 5.03 13.49 -3.40
C ILE A 42 5.72 14.73 -2.83
N HIS A 43 6.27 14.60 -1.64
CA HIS A 43 6.97 15.68 -0.94
C HIS A 43 8.45 15.33 -0.82
N ASN A 44 9.28 16.22 -1.34
CA ASN A 44 10.72 16.11 -1.15
C ASN A 44 11.10 16.62 0.25
N LEU A 45 11.53 15.71 1.11
CA LEU A 45 11.94 16.05 2.47
C LEU A 45 13.08 17.07 2.51
N ARG A 46 13.95 17.10 1.49
CA ARG A 46 15.07 18.05 1.39
C ARG A 46 14.62 19.51 1.34
N ASP A 47 13.40 19.78 0.91
CA ASP A 47 12.87 21.14 0.81
C ASP A 47 12.52 21.73 2.19
N TYR A 48 12.51 20.88 3.24
CA TYR A 48 12.25 21.25 4.63
C TYR A 48 13.52 21.26 5.50
N SER A 49 14.66 20.94 4.91
CA SER A 49 15.95 21.07 5.61
C SER A 49 16.33 22.54 5.77
N THR A 50 16.66 22.93 6.98
CA THR A 50 17.19 24.30 7.31
C THR A 50 18.67 24.46 6.97
N ASN A 51 19.33 23.39 6.61
CA ASN A 51 20.76 23.43 6.30
C ASN A 51 20.96 23.88 4.83
N LYS A 52 22.05 24.62 4.57
CA LYS A 52 22.36 25.16 3.25
C LYS A 52 22.55 24.10 2.16
N GLN A 53 23.02 22.93 2.52
CA GLN A 53 23.24 21.79 1.63
C GLN A 53 21.98 20.95 1.44
N LYS A 54 20.86 21.30 2.07
CA LYS A 54 19.62 20.52 2.09
C LYS A 54 19.82 19.07 2.57
N SER A 55 20.78 18.87 3.50
CA SER A 55 20.99 17.59 4.14
C SER A 55 19.81 17.25 5.04
N VAL A 56 19.43 15.97 5.05
CA VAL A 56 18.30 15.43 5.81
C VAL A 56 18.71 14.27 6.69
N ASP A 57 20.01 14.04 6.81
CA ASP A 57 20.63 12.92 7.51
C ASP A 57 21.88 13.36 8.26
N ASP A 58 22.20 12.67 9.35
CA ASP A 58 23.39 12.90 10.17
C ASP A 58 23.84 11.58 10.83
N TYR A 59 25.02 11.61 11.46
CA TYR A 59 25.53 10.50 12.23
C TYR A 59 24.67 10.24 13.48
N GLN A 60 24.45 8.96 13.77
CA GLN A 60 23.70 8.58 14.97
C GLN A 60 24.52 8.86 16.25
N PHE A 61 23.86 9.25 17.31
CA PHE A 61 24.44 9.30 18.63
C PHE A 61 24.87 7.88 19.09
N GLY A 62 25.95 7.79 19.83
CA GLY A 62 26.50 6.51 20.29
C GLY A 62 27.44 5.83 19.30
N GLY A 63 27.64 6.42 18.10
CA GLY A 63 28.53 5.88 17.07
C GLY A 63 27.89 4.73 16.29
N GLY A 64 28.66 4.12 15.41
CA GLY A 64 28.21 3.03 14.53
C GLY A 64 28.25 3.42 13.05
N ALA A 65 28.05 2.44 12.17
CA ALA A 65 28.03 2.65 10.73
C ALA A 65 26.68 3.14 10.23
N GLY A 66 26.70 4.09 9.30
CA GLY A 66 25.51 4.61 8.61
C GLY A 66 24.98 5.92 9.21
N MET A 67 24.03 6.50 8.51
CA MET A 67 23.39 7.77 8.83
C MET A 67 21.94 7.51 9.29
N VAL A 68 21.32 8.52 9.92
CA VAL A 68 19.91 8.51 10.35
C VAL A 68 19.24 9.75 9.79
N MET A 69 18.02 9.63 9.35
CA MET A 69 17.24 10.79 8.87
C MET A 69 16.88 11.72 10.04
N ASN A 70 17.18 13.01 9.85
CA ASN A 70 17.03 14.02 10.86
C ASN A 70 15.57 14.27 11.22
N ILE A 71 15.31 14.53 12.51
CA ILE A 71 13.96 14.86 13.02
C ILE A 71 13.42 16.16 12.44
N GLN A 72 14.24 17.23 12.35
CA GLN A 72 13.77 18.58 12.03
C GLN A 72 12.99 18.65 10.69
N PRO A 73 13.51 18.16 9.53
CA PRO A 73 12.74 18.26 8.28
C PRO A 73 11.48 17.37 8.28
N ILE A 74 11.49 16.24 9.01
CA ILE A 74 10.32 15.37 9.16
C ILE A 74 9.23 16.07 9.95
N ASP A 75 9.59 16.66 11.10
CA ASP A 75 8.69 17.39 11.97
C ASP A 75 8.04 18.56 11.24
N ASP A 76 8.84 19.45 10.66
CA ASP A 76 8.37 20.63 9.93
C ASP A 76 7.41 20.27 8.79
N LEU A 77 7.72 19.24 8.02
CA LEU A 77 6.85 18.83 6.91
C LEU A 77 5.53 18.24 7.42
N ILE A 78 5.56 17.36 8.43
CA ILE A 78 4.33 16.76 8.97
C ILE A 78 3.44 17.82 9.60
N LEU A 79 4.01 18.75 10.38
CA LEU A 79 3.26 19.85 10.99
C LEU A 79 2.59 20.71 9.92
N LYS A 80 3.32 21.09 8.87
CA LYS A 80 2.77 21.86 7.76
C LYS A 80 1.63 21.14 7.03
N LEU A 81 1.73 19.82 6.84
CA LEU A 81 0.65 19.04 6.25
C LEU A 81 -0.58 19.01 7.17
N LYS A 82 -0.37 18.84 8.49
CA LYS A 82 -1.43 18.81 9.50
C LYS A 82 -2.13 20.18 9.70
N GLU A 83 -1.48 21.31 9.37
CA GLU A 83 -2.12 22.63 9.35
C GLU A 83 -3.23 22.74 8.30
N VAL A 84 -3.08 22.04 7.19
CA VAL A 84 -4.00 22.13 6.04
C VAL A 84 -5.08 21.05 6.08
N ARG A 85 -4.78 19.87 6.65
CA ARG A 85 -5.64 18.70 6.64
C ARG A 85 -5.56 17.93 7.95
N LYS A 86 -6.65 17.25 8.30
CA LYS A 86 -6.63 16.20 9.33
C LYS A 86 -6.28 14.88 8.64
N TYR A 87 -5.26 14.20 9.12
CA TYR A 87 -4.85 12.87 8.66
C TYR A 87 -5.32 11.81 9.66
N GLU A 88 -5.84 10.70 9.16
CA GLU A 88 -6.25 9.57 9.98
C GLU A 88 -5.04 8.79 10.47
N ASP A 89 -4.05 8.59 9.58
CA ASP A 89 -2.79 7.94 9.96
C ASP A 89 -1.57 8.63 9.34
N VAL A 90 -0.46 8.55 10.06
CA VAL A 90 0.90 8.84 9.61
C VAL A 90 1.67 7.53 9.65
N ILE A 91 1.92 6.96 8.49
CA ILE A 91 2.47 5.62 8.33
C ILE A 91 3.96 5.70 8.02
N TYR A 92 4.78 4.99 8.77
CA TYR A 92 6.20 4.83 8.49
C TYR A 92 6.46 3.45 7.89
N MET A 93 7.07 3.43 6.68
CA MET A 93 7.47 2.18 6.03
C MET A 93 8.81 1.73 6.59
N THR A 94 8.79 0.64 7.34
CA THR A 94 9.95 0.15 8.09
C THR A 94 9.93 -1.38 8.20
N PRO A 95 11.10 -2.05 8.18
CA PRO A 95 11.13 -3.52 8.29
C PRO A 95 10.70 -4.06 9.66
N ASP A 96 10.76 -3.26 10.72
CA ASP A 96 10.36 -3.62 12.09
C ASP A 96 8.88 -3.30 12.41
N GLY A 97 8.10 -2.79 11.44
CA GLY A 97 6.67 -2.56 11.56
C GLY A 97 5.81 -3.82 11.47
N GLU A 98 4.51 -3.66 11.71
CA GLU A 98 3.52 -4.73 11.49
C GLU A 98 3.52 -5.19 10.03
N LYS A 99 3.44 -6.50 9.80
CA LYS A 99 3.31 -7.03 8.43
C LYS A 99 2.03 -6.58 7.79
N LEU A 100 2.15 -5.96 6.61
CA LEU A 100 1.02 -5.60 5.77
C LEU A 100 0.19 -6.84 5.43
N ASN A 101 -1.11 -6.75 5.65
CA ASN A 101 -2.08 -7.76 5.28
C ASN A 101 -3.33 -7.12 4.65
N GLN A 102 -4.22 -7.94 4.11
CA GLN A 102 -5.43 -7.45 3.43
C GLN A 102 -6.36 -6.67 4.37
N GLN A 103 -6.49 -7.10 5.61
CA GLN A 103 -7.34 -6.44 6.61
C GLN A 103 -6.86 -5.01 6.90
N THR A 104 -5.54 -4.82 7.02
CA THR A 104 -4.94 -3.48 7.16
C THR A 104 -5.22 -2.62 5.92
N CYS A 105 -5.07 -3.18 4.71
CA CYS A 105 -5.40 -2.46 3.47
C CYS A 105 -6.89 -2.08 3.41
N ASN A 106 -7.79 -2.99 3.80
CA ASN A 106 -9.23 -2.72 3.85
C ASN A 106 -9.53 -1.55 4.80
N THR A 107 -8.92 -1.55 5.99
CA THR A 107 -9.09 -0.43 6.96
C THR A 107 -8.59 0.88 6.38
N LEU A 108 -7.36 0.91 5.85
CA LEU A 108 -6.75 2.11 5.29
C LEU A 108 -7.52 2.66 4.08
N SER A 109 -8.17 1.79 3.29
CA SER A 109 -8.97 2.21 2.12
C SER A 109 -10.22 3.02 2.49
N THR A 110 -10.66 2.97 3.75
CA THR A 110 -11.79 3.76 4.27
C THR A 110 -11.40 5.18 4.71
N TYR A 111 -10.11 5.47 4.81
CA TYR A 111 -9.60 6.75 5.27
C TYR A 111 -9.63 7.80 4.16
N LYS A 112 -9.64 9.06 4.56
CA LYS A 112 -9.65 10.20 3.62
C LYS A 112 -8.28 10.77 3.35
N ASN A 113 -7.41 10.78 4.36
CA ASN A 113 -6.10 11.40 4.25
C ASN A 113 -5.05 10.56 4.98
N LEU A 114 -3.98 10.19 4.27
CA LEU A 114 -2.85 9.44 4.80
C LEU A 114 -1.55 10.20 4.52
N ILE A 115 -0.62 10.14 5.48
CA ILE A 115 0.79 10.45 5.24
C ILE A 115 1.55 9.12 5.24
N ILE A 116 2.44 8.92 4.25
CA ILE A 116 3.33 7.77 4.17
C ILE A 116 4.77 8.29 4.14
N ILE A 117 5.60 7.82 5.07
CA ILE A 117 7.01 8.21 5.16
C ILE A 117 7.89 7.07 4.65
N CYS A 118 8.72 7.39 3.67
CA CYS A 118 9.75 6.49 3.14
C CYS A 118 11.04 6.67 3.95
N GLY A 119 11.40 5.66 4.72
CA GLY A 119 12.66 5.65 5.45
C GLY A 119 13.86 5.35 4.55
N HIS A 120 15.01 5.87 4.95
CA HIS A 120 16.31 5.61 4.33
C HIS A 120 17.41 5.42 5.38
N TYR A 121 18.59 5.02 4.93
CA TYR A 121 19.78 4.83 5.77
C TYR A 121 19.53 3.78 6.88
N LYS A 122 19.74 4.17 8.16
CA LYS A 122 19.45 3.33 9.33
C LYS A 122 18.03 3.51 9.88
N GLY A 123 17.26 4.39 9.24
CA GLY A 123 15.91 4.76 9.67
C GLY A 123 15.77 6.26 9.91
N ILE A 124 14.71 6.64 10.59
CA ILE A 124 14.44 8.02 11.01
C ILE A 124 14.79 8.16 12.50
N ASP A 125 15.02 9.40 12.94
CA ASP A 125 15.21 9.72 14.36
C ASP A 125 14.03 9.21 15.19
N GLU A 126 14.30 8.50 16.29
CA GLU A 126 13.27 7.86 17.12
C GLU A 126 12.24 8.86 17.65
N ARG A 127 12.67 10.10 17.94
CA ARG A 127 11.76 11.16 18.38
C ARG A 127 10.73 11.53 17.30
N ALA A 128 11.06 11.38 16.01
CA ALA A 128 10.08 11.57 14.94
C ALA A 128 9.05 10.42 14.92
N ARG A 129 9.47 9.19 15.24
CA ARG A 129 8.56 8.06 15.41
C ARG A 129 7.58 8.31 16.57
N GLU A 130 8.10 8.66 17.74
CA GLU A 130 7.29 8.91 18.93
C GLU A 130 6.31 10.09 18.79
N LEU A 131 6.73 11.16 18.11
CA LEU A 131 5.92 12.39 17.98
C LEU A 131 4.82 12.28 16.92
N HIS A 132 5.07 11.57 15.83
CA HIS A 132 4.22 11.69 14.63
C HIS A 132 3.66 10.41 14.11
N ILE A 133 4.37 9.28 14.24
CA ILE A 133 3.98 8.02 13.63
C ILE A 133 2.83 7.39 14.40
N THR A 134 1.75 7.08 13.69
CA THR A 134 0.59 6.40 14.27
C THR A 134 0.57 4.92 13.90
N LYS A 135 1.28 4.55 12.82
CA LYS A 135 1.37 3.18 12.33
C LYS A 135 2.70 2.91 11.66
N GLU A 136 3.29 1.77 11.94
CA GLU A 136 4.51 1.29 11.31
C GLU A 136 4.21 0.02 10.53
N ILE A 137 4.57 0.01 9.24
CA ILE A 137 4.21 -1.08 8.33
C ILE A 137 5.44 -1.65 7.64
N SER A 138 5.57 -2.97 7.71
CA SER A 138 6.52 -3.78 6.95
C SER A 138 5.81 -4.51 5.82
N ILE A 139 6.44 -4.58 4.64
CA ILE A 139 5.95 -5.39 3.51
C ILE A 139 6.49 -6.83 3.51
N GLY A 140 7.26 -7.20 4.53
CA GLY A 140 7.82 -8.55 4.68
C GLY A 140 9.15 -8.56 5.45
N ASP A 141 9.62 -9.74 5.78
CA ASP A 141 10.84 -9.98 6.57
C ASP A 141 12.10 -9.89 5.69
N PHE A 142 12.33 -8.72 5.09
CA PHE A 142 13.52 -8.39 4.30
C PHE A 142 13.75 -6.88 4.31
N VAL A 143 14.98 -6.49 4.02
CA VAL A 143 15.40 -5.08 4.05
C VAL A 143 15.54 -4.56 2.62
N LEU A 144 14.98 -3.38 2.37
CA LEU A 144 15.14 -2.62 1.12
C LEU A 144 16.15 -1.47 1.32
N THR A 145 16.60 -0.90 0.22
CA THR A 145 17.50 0.28 0.24
C THR A 145 16.78 1.57 0.70
N GLY A 146 15.45 1.61 0.59
CA GLY A 146 14.59 2.73 0.98
C GLY A 146 13.12 2.33 1.00
N GLY A 147 12.27 3.17 1.56
CA GLY A 147 10.85 2.93 1.76
C GLY A 147 9.97 3.16 0.53
N GLU A 148 10.50 3.71 -0.57
CA GLU A 148 9.70 4.12 -1.74
C GLU A 148 8.94 2.96 -2.39
N ALA A 149 9.61 1.83 -2.60
CA ALA A 149 8.97 0.64 -3.17
C ALA A 149 7.86 0.12 -2.25
N ALA A 150 8.11 0.11 -0.94
CA ALA A 150 7.13 -0.30 0.07
C ALA A 150 5.92 0.65 0.11
N ALA A 151 6.15 1.97 0.03
CA ALA A 151 5.11 2.99 -0.06
C ALA A 151 4.27 2.83 -1.34
N GLY A 152 4.91 2.50 -2.46
CA GLY A 152 4.23 2.19 -3.71
C GLY A 152 3.31 0.97 -3.60
N ILE A 153 3.80 -0.14 -3.02
CA ILE A 153 3.03 -1.36 -2.77
C ILE A 153 1.83 -1.09 -1.86
N LEU A 154 2.04 -0.39 -0.74
CA LEU A 154 0.97 -0.01 0.17
C LEU A 154 -0.09 0.83 -0.54
N THR A 155 0.34 1.83 -1.30
CA THR A 155 -0.57 2.73 -2.05
C THR A 155 -1.40 1.94 -3.07
N ASP A 156 -0.80 1.04 -3.84
CA ASP A 156 -1.53 0.20 -4.81
C ASP A 156 -2.54 -0.71 -4.11
N ALA A 157 -2.11 -1.41 -3.05
CA ALA A 157 -2.95 -2.33 -2.30
C ALA A 157 -4.17 -1.65 -1.66
N VAL A 158 -4.02 -0.40 -1.19
CA VAL A 158 -5.09 0.40 -0.59
C VAL A 158 -6.01 0.99 -1.66
N VAL A 159 -5.44 1.63 -2.67
CA VAL A 159 -6.21 2.37 -3.70
C VAL A 159 -7.14 1.46 -4.48
N ARG A 160 -6.71 0.24 -4.82
CA ARG A 160 -7.56 -0.69 -5.58
C ARG A 160 -8.84 -1.11 -4.86
N LEU A 161 -8.92 -0.91 -3.54
CA LEU A 161 -10.08 -1.24 -2.71
C LEU A 161 -11.12 -0.10 -2.62
N ILE A 162 -10.76 1.10 -3.07
CA ILE A 162 -11.67 2.26 -3.04
C ILE A 162 -12.82 2.06 -4.06
N PRO A 163 -14.08 2.24 -3.66
CA PRO A 163 -15.22 2.02 -4.55
C PRO A 163 -15.17 2.83 -5.84
N GLY A 164 -15.46 2.16 -6.95
CA GLY A 164 -15.50 2.74 -8.31
C GLY A 164 -14.10 2.93 -8.95
N ILE A 165 -13.02 2.42 -8.36
CA ILE A 165 -11.69 2.40 -8.98
C ILE A 165 -11.54 1.18 -9.89
N ILE A 166 -11.89 -0.02 -9.42
CA ILE A 166 -11.99 -1.22 -10.24
C ILE A 166 -13.38 -1.23 -10.88
N ASN A 167 -13.46 -1.61 -12.16
CA ASN A 167 -14.72 -1.58 -12.92
C ASN A 167 -15.79 -2.56 -12.38
N ASP A 168 -15.34 -3.67 -11.79
CA ASP A 168 -16.20 -4.65 -11.15
C ASP A 168 -15.85 -4.70 -9.65
N GLU A 169 -16.70 -4.09 -8.82
CA GLU A 169 -16.49 -4.02 -7.37
C GLU A 169 -16.50 -5.41 -6.72
N THR A 170 -17.22 -6.37 -7.33
CA THR A 170 -17.27 -7.76 -6.85
C THR A 170 -15.94 -8.48 -7.06
N SER A 171 -15.14 -8.03 -8.03
CA SER A 171 -13.80 -8.59 -8.29
C SER A 171 -12.87 -8.43 -7.08
N ALA A 172 -12.90 -7.28 -6.41
CA ALA A 172 -12.09 -7.06 -5.21
C ALA A 172 -12.53 -7.95 -4.03
N LEU A 173 -13.83 -8.26 -3.94
CA LEU A 173 -14.37 -9.13 -2.89
C LEU A 173 -14.04 -10.62 -3.09
N SER A 174 -13.79 -11.03 -4.33
CA SER A 174 -13.43 -12.42 -4.68
C SER A 174 -11.92 -12.68 -4.77
N ASP A 175 -11.10 -11.68 -4.46
CA ASP A 175 -9.65 -11.81 -4.41
C ASP A 175 -9.19 -12.61 -3.17
N SER A 176 -7.96 -13.13 -3.23
CA SER A 176 -7.33 -13.81 -2.10
C SER A 176 -7.28 -12.91 -0.86
N PHE A 177 -7.43 -13.52 0.30
CA PHE A 177 -7.31 -12.91 1.64
C PHE A 177 -8.50 -12.06 2.11
N GLN A 178 -9.60 -11.96 1.36
CA GLN A 178 -10.78 -11.24 1.83
C GLN A 178 -11.49 -12.00 2.97
N ASP A 179 -11.67 -13.31 2.80
CA ASP A 179 -12.31 -14.19 3.80
C ASP A 179 -11.31 -15.21 4.37
N ASN A 180 -10.05 -14.82 4.54
CA ASN A 180 -8.95 -15.69 4.93
C ASN A 180 -8.73 -16.88 3.99
N LEU A 181 -9.22 -16.82 2.77
CA LEU A 181 -9.04 -17.83 1.75
C LEU A 181 -8.19 -17.34 0.59
N LEU A 182 -7.53 -18.26 -0.09
CA LEU A 182 -6.94 -17.99 -1.40
C LEU A 182 -8.01 -18.09 -2.47
N ALA A 183 -7.97 -17.21 -3.47
CA ALA A 183 -8.86 -17.28 -4.61
C ALA A 183 -8.80 -18.65 -5.32
N PRO A 184 -9.94 -19.15 -5.84
CA PRO A 184 -9.99 -20.41 -6.56
C PRO A 184 -9.18 -20.37 -7.85
N PRO A 185 -8.86 -21.52 -8.48
CA PRO A 185 -8.21 -21.55 -9.78
C PRO A 185 -9.09 -20.90 -10.85
N ILE A 186 -8.46 -20.14 -11.73
CA ILE A 186 -9.12 -19.40 -12.82
C ILE A 186 -8.71 -20.02 -14.15
N TYR A 187 -9.66 -20.14 -15.05
CA TYR A 187 -9.47 -20.69 -16.40
C TYR A 187 -9.92 -19.68 -17.46
N THR A 188 -9.27 -19.71 -18.61
CA THR A 188 -9.61 -18.90 -19.79
C THR A 188 -9.58 -19.76 -21.06
N ARG A 189 -9.97 -19.22 -22.19
CA ARG A 189 -9.91 -19.88 -23.49
C ARG A 189 -8.46 -20.18 -23.92
N PRO A 190 -8.21 -21.29 -24.62
CA PRO A 190 -9.18 -22.26 -25.14
C PRO A 190 -9.65 -23.26 -24.07
N PHE A 191 -10.78 -23.97 -24.33
CA PHE A 191 -11.33 -25.01 -23.45
C PHE A 191 -10.36 -26.14 -23.16
N ASN A 192 -9.70 -26.65 -24.20
CA ASN A 192 -8.65 -27.65 -24.07
C ASN A 192 -7.31 -27.07 -24.54
N TYR A 193 -6.32 -27.15 -23.68
CA TYR A 193 -4.96 -26.73 -24.00
C TYR A 193 -3.98 -27.88 -23.70
N LYS A 194 -3.45 -28.52 -24.75
CA LYS A 194 -2.50 -29.64 -24.65
C LYS A 194 -3.01 -30.79 -23.79
N GLY A 195 -4.29 -31.13 -23.91
CA GLY A 195 -4.94 -32.19 -23.16
C GLY A 195 -5.43 -31.82 -21.78
N MET A 196 -5.18 -30.59 -21.32
CA MET A 196 -5.73 -30.05 -20.08
C MET A 196 -7.04 -29.31 -20.36
N GLU A 197 -8.11 -29.72 -19.72
CA GLU A 197 -9.45 -29.20 -19.95
C GLU A 197 -9.92 -28.31 -18.80
N VAL A 198 -10.78 -27.35 -19.14
CA VAL A 198 -11.51 -26.54 -18.14
C VAL A 198 -12.54 -27.44 -17.45
N PRO A 199 -12.68 -27.39 -16.12
CA PRO A 199 -13.72 -28.16 -15.42
C PRO A 199 -15.12 -27.91 -15.98
N GLU A 200 -15.88 -28.98 -16.26
CA GLU A 200 -17.20 -28.92 -16.89
C GLU A 200 -18.20 -28.04 -16.09
N VAL A 201 -18.09 -28.06 -14.77
CA VAL A 201 -18.95 -27.22 -13.90
C VAL A 201 -18.87 -25.75 -14.25
N LEU A 202 -17.69 -25.23 -14.67
CA LEU A 202 -17.49 -23.85 -15.07
C LEU A 202 -18.12 -23.50 -16.41
N LEU A 203 -18.54 -24.50 -17.19
CA LEU A 203 -19.21 -24.37 -18.49
C LEU A 203 -20.71 -24.59 -18.39
N SER A 204 -21.22 -25.03 -17.23
CA SER A 204 -22.60 -25.43 -17.02
C SER A 204 -23.61 -24.27 -17.12
N GLY A 205 -23.15 -23.02 -16.94
CA GLY A 205 -24.03 -21.85 -16.78
C GLY A 205 -24.87 -21.84 -15.49
N ASN A 206 -24.68 -22.83 -14.60
CA ASN A 206 -25.37 -22.90 -13.33
C ASN A 206 -24.56 -22.14 -12.25
N GLU A 207 -24.96 -20.90 -12.00
CA GLU A 207 -24.26 -20.00 -11.07
C GLU A 207 -24.08 -20.61 -9.68
N LYS A 208 -25.08 -21.37 -9.18
CA LYS A 208 -25.00 -22.00 -7.87
C LYS A 208 -23.90 -23.07 -7.82
N LEU A 209 -23.88 -23.98 -8.79
CA LEU A 209 -22.87 -25.03 -8.86
C LEU A 209 -21.47 -24.46 -9.10
N ILE A 210 -21.36 -23.38 -9.86
CA ILE A 210 -20.10 -22.68 -10.09
C ILE A 210 -19.61 -22.04 -8.79
N ALA A 211 -20.49 -21.41 -8.01
CA ALA A 211 -20.14 -20.80 -6.73
C ALA A 211 -19.68 -21.87 -5.72
N GLU A 212 -20.44 -22.94 -5.55
CA GLU A 212 -20.08 -24.08 -4.68
C GLU A 212 -18.72 -24.66 -5.04
N TRP A 213 -18.47 -24.87 -6.34
CA TRP A 213 -17.19 -25.38 -6.82
C TRP A 213 -16.04 -24.41 -6.52
N ARG A 214 -16.25 -23.09 -6.72
CA ARG A 214 -15.23 -22.07 -6.42
C ARG A 214 -14.87 -22.05 -4.95
N GLU A 215 -15.86 -22.11 -4.07
CA GLU A 215 -15.67 -22.16 -2.63
C GLU A 215 -14.85 -23.40 -2.21
N GLU A 216 -15.25 -24.58 -2.70
CA GLU A 216 -14.54 -25.83 -2.45
C GLU A 216 -13.06 -25.76 -2.91
N GLN A 217 -12.82 -25.22 -4.11
CA GLN A 217 -11.46 -25.07 -4.63
C GLN A 217 -10.65 -24.03 -3.87
N ALA A 218 -11.26 -22.94 -3.39
CA ALA A 218 -10.61 -21.94 -2.55
C ALA A 218 -10.14 -22.59 -1.23
N ILE A 219 -10.99 -23.35 -0.56
CA ILE A 219 -10.67 -24.06 0.68
C ILE A 219 -9.50 -25.04 0.44
N LYS A 220 -9.64 -25.95 -0.52
CA LYS A 220 -8.57 -26.93 -0.86
C LYS A 220 -7.23 -26.27 -1.20
N ARG A 221 -7.29 -25.14 -1.90
CA ARG A 221 -6.08 -24.39 -2.26
C ARG A 221 -5.44 -23.74 -1.06
N THR A 222 -6.25 -23.21 -0.14
CA THR A 222 -5.79 -22.58 1.11
C THR A 222 -5.16 -23.63 2.03
N GLU A 223 -5.84 -24.75 2.27
CA GLU A 223 -5.29 -25.87 3.06
C GLU A 223 -3.92 -26.32 2.55
N LYS A 224 -3.76 -26.40 1.21
CA LYS A 224 -2.51 -26.87 0.61
C LYS A 224 -1.38 -25.84 0.63
N ARG A 225 -1.68 -24.53 0.48
CA ARG A 225 -0.67 -23.49 0.23
C ARG A 225 -0.46 -22.53 1.38
N ARG A 226 -1.50 -22.26 2.12
CA ARG A 226 -1.53 -21.30 3.21
C ARG A 226 -2.43 -21.79 4.35
N PRO A 227 -2.11 -22.96 4.96
CA PRO A 227 -2.90 -23.50 6.08
C PRO A 227 -2.97 -22.52 7.26
N ASP A 228 -1.97 -21.67 7.42
CA ASP A 228 -1.92 -20.62 8.42
C ASP A 228 -3.07 -19.60 8.35
N LEU A 229 -3.79 -19.53 7.25
CA LEU A 229 -4.97 -18.64 7.10
C LEU A 229 -6.25 -19.26 7.68
N LEU A 230 -6.23 -20.55 8.01
CA LEU A 230 -7.38 -21.30 8.54
C LEU A 230 -7.32 -21.49 10.06
N GLU A 231 -6.20 -21.12 10.69
CA GLU A 231 -5.98 -21.12 12.14
C GLU A 231 -6.55 -19.84 12.78
#